data_533cef9fb9ca2d84a1dc83568e3cd85e
#
_entry.id   533cef9fb9ca2d84a1dc83568e3cd85e
#
_cell.length_a   1.000
_cell.length_b   1.000
_cell.length_c   1.000
_cell.angle_alpha   90.00
_cell.angle_beta   90.00
_cell.angle_gamma   90.00
#
_symmetry.space_group_name_H-M   'P 1'
#
loop_
_entity.id
_entity.type
_entity.pdbx_description
1 polymer ?
#
loop_
_entity_poly.entity_id
_entity_poly.type
_entity_poly.pdbx_seq_one_letter_code
_entity_poly.pdbx_strand_id
1 'polypeptide(L)'
;MAEIITLDDVEDAVILIKKILTRRGHTVHTFTEEEDTIRYAMDNHIDLAILDIKLKKMSGIDVLAELKRLQPEMKSIILTGYPTVETAREALSFGANEYCVKPIDKQELETKVEKVLEL
;
A
#
# COMPACT_ATOMS: atom_id res chain seq x y z
N MET A 1 -15.42 6.35 3.81
CA MET A 1 -14.71 6.41 2.54
C MET A 1 -13.29 6.89 2.72
N ALA A 2 -12.35 6.15 2.20
CA ALA A 2 -10.95 6.51 2.36
C ALA A 2 -10.29 6.78 1.02
N GLU A 3 -9.26 7.63 1.05
CA GLU A 3 -8.37 7.90 -0.08
C GLU A 3 -7.24 6.90 0.00
N ILE A 4 -7.20 5.97 -0.93
CA ILE A 4 -6.25 4.86 -0.92
C ILE A 4 -5.36 4.92 -2.15
N ILE A 5 -4.05 4.69 -1.97
CA ILE A 5 -3.16 4.46 -3.10
C ILE A 5 -2.67 3.02 -3.06
N THR A 6 -2.38 2.45 -4.23
CA THR A 6 -1.77 1.15 -4.32
C THR A 6 -0.64 1.19 -5.35
N LEU A 7 0.51 0.67 -4.98
CA LEU A 7 1.72 0.66 -5.81
C LEU A 7 2.24 -0.75 -5.99
N ASP A 8 2.36 -1.17 -7.25
CA ASP A 8 2.91 -2.47 -7.63
C ASP A 8 3.38 -2.32 -9.07
N ASP A 9 4.52 -2.86 -9.42
CA ASP A 9 5.05 -2.75 -10.79
C ASP A 9 4.27 -3.61 -11.79
N VAL A 10 3.38 -4.47 -11.32
CA VAL A 10 2.47 -5.26 -12.15
C VAL A 10 1.11 -4.55 -12.22
N GLU A 11 0.77 -4.02 -13.39
CA GLU A 11 -0.47 -3.24 -13.56
C GLU A 11 -1.73 -4.01 -13.18
N ASP A 12 -1.81 -5.28 -13.57
CA ASP A 12 -2.98 -6.11 -13.24
C ASP A 12 -3.22 -6.21 -11.73
N ALA A 13 -2.15 -6.19 -10.94
CA ALA A 13 -2.26 -6.27 -9.49
C ALA A 13 -2.95 -5.03 -8.91
N VAL A 14 -2.55 -3.83 -9.35
CA VAL A 14 -3.16 -2.60 -8.84
C VAL A 14 -4.59 -2.43 -9.34
N ILE A 15 -4.89 -2.88 -10.56
CA ILE A 15 -6.24 -2.83 -11.11
C ILE A 15 -7.18 -3.70 -10.29
N LEU A 16 -6.74 -4.89 -9.91
CA LEU A 16 -7.55 -5.80 -9.11
C LEU A 16 -7.87 -5.21 -7.73
N ILE A 17 -6.86 -4.67 -7.07
CA ILE A 17 -7.03 -4.02 -5.77
C ILE A 17 -8.02 -2.87 -5.89
N LYS A 18 -7.89 -2.06 -6.92
CA LYS A 18 -8.81 -0.95 -7.16
C LYS A 18 -10.25 -1.44 -7.31
N LYS A 19 -10.47 -2.49 -8.08
CA LYS A 19 -11.82 -3.04 -8.26
C LYS A 19 -12.43 -3.48 -6.92
N ILE A 20 -11.64 -4.20 -6.12
CA ILE A 20 -12.11 -4.72 -4.85
C ILE A 20 -12.49 -3.59 -3.90
N LEU A 21 -11.61 -2.63 -3.73
CA LEU A 21 -11.79 -1.58 -2.73
C LEU A 21 -12.75 -0.48 -3.18
N THR A 22 -12.85 -0.23 -4.48
CA THR A 22 -13.85 0.70 -5.01
C THR A 22 -15.26 0.19 -4.70
N ARG A 23 -15.48 -1.11 -4.77
CA ARG A 23 -16.78 -1.71 -4.42
C ARG A 23 -17.13 -1.54 -2.95
N ARG A 24 -16.14 -1.29 -2.10
CA ARG A 24 -16.33 -1.05 -0.67
C ARG A 24 -16.50 0.44 -0.37
N GLY A 25 -16.56 1.29 -1.40
CA GLY A 25 -16.81 2.71 -1.24
C GLY A 25 -15.57 3.58 -1.11
N HIS A 26 -14.39 3.03 -1.34
CA HIS A 26 -13.14 3.81 -1.26
C HIS A 26 -12.78 4.40 -2.62
N THR A 27 -12.03 5.49 -2.60
CA THR A 27 -11.42 6.06 -3.79
C THR A 27 -9.99 5.54 -3.86
N VAL A 28 -9.66 4.84 -4.96
CA VAL A 28 -8.38 4.15 -5.09
C VAL A 28 -7.61 4.69 -6.30
N HIS A 29 -6.38 5.12 -6.06
CA HIS A 29 -5.48 5.60 -7.10
C HIS A 29 -4.37 4.58 -7.28
N THR A 30 -4.14 4.16 -8.52
CA THR A 30 -3.19 3.08 -8.83
C THR A 30 -1.90 3.65 -9.39
N PHE A 31 -0.78 3.05 -8.98
CA PHE A 31 0.55 3.45 -9.46
C PHE A 31 1.38 2.21 -9.77
N THR A 32 2.20 2.32 -10.82
CA THR A 32 3.18 1.28 -11.17
C THR A 32 4.60 1.80 -11.08
N GLU A 33 4.78 3.11 -10.80
CA GLU A 33 6.08 3.76 -10.69
C GLU A 33 6.23 4.44 -9.34
N GLU A 34 7.38 4.23 -8.72
CA GLU A 34 7.68 4.78 -7.39
C GLU A 34 7.64 6.30 -7.38
N GLU A 35 8.23 6.92 -8.41
CA GLU A 35 8.30 8.37 -8.50
C GLU A 35 6.92 9.02 -8.59
N ASP A 36 6.02 8.42 -9.35
CA ASP A 36 4.66 8.93 -9.51
C ASP A 36 3.90 8.86 -8.18
N THR A 37 4.13 7.79 -7.43
CA THR A 37 3.52 7.59 -6.12
C THR A 37 3.95 8.68 -5.15
N ILE A 38 5.24 8.94 -5.08
CA ILE A 38 5.79 9.95 -4.17
C ILE A 38 5.33 11.34 -4.58
N ARG A 39 5.32 11.63 -5.88
CA ARG A 39 4.86 12.92 -6.39
C ARG A 39 3.39 13.17 -6.03
N TYR A 40 2.56 12.14 -6.18
CA TYR A 40 1.16 12.23 -5.80
C TYR A 40 0.99 12.58 -4.31
N ALA A 41 1.80 11.98 -3.47
CA ALA A 41 1.74 12.17 -2.02
C ALA A 41 2.15 13.59 -1.58
N MET A 42 2.88 14.31 -2.42
CA MET A 42 3.28 15.69 -2.10
C MET A 42 2.09 16.63 -2.09
N ASP A 43 1.08 16.36 -2.92
CA ASP A 43 -0.02 17.30 -3.14
C ASP A 43 -1.40 16.75 -2.77
N ASN A 44 -1.49 15.47 -2.40
CA ASN A 44 -2.78 14.82 -2.17
C ASN A 44 -2.80 14.06 -0.86
N HIS A 45 -3.88 14.21 -0.11
CA HIS A 45 -4.07 13.48 1.14
C HIS A 45 -4.26 11.97 0.86
N ILE A 46 -3.60 11.14 1.65
CA ILE A 46 -3.69 9.68 1.55
C ILE A 46 -4.04 9.12 2.93
N ASP A 47 -5.12 8.36 3.01
CA ASP A 47 -5.50 7.67 4.24
C ASP A 47 -4.75 6.35 4.38
N LEU A 48 -4.56 5.64 3.27
CA LEU A 48 -3.94 4.31 3.28
C LEU A 48 -3.11 4.08 2.02
N ALA A 49 -1.89 3.58 2.20
CA ALA A 49 -1.05 3.13 1.10
C ALA A 49 -0.89 1.62 1.15
N ILE A 50 -1.12 0.95 0.03
CA ILE A 50 -0.89 -0.48 -0.13
C ILE A 50 0.30 -0.64 -1.08
N LEU A 51 1.40 -1.17 -0.57
CA LEU A 51 2.68 -1.13 -1.27
C LEU A 51 3.28 -2.52 -1.42
N ASP A 52 3.76 -2.85 -2.63
CA ASP A 52 4.60 -4.03 -2.82
C ASP A 52 6.03 -3.67 -2.44
N ILE A 53 6.79 -4.64 -1.99
CA ILE A 53 8.21 -4.44 -1.62
C ILE A 53 9.12 -4.46 -2.84
N LYS A 54 8.91 -5.44 -3.71
CA LYS A 54 9.84 -5.67 -4.83
C LYS A 54 9.45 -4.83 -6.04
N LEU A 55 10.04 -3.65 -6.12
CA LEU A 55 9.80 -2.69 -7.19
C LEU A 55 11.06 -2.51 -8.02
N LYS A 56 10.96 -1.75 -9.13
CA LYS A 56 12.04 -1.63 -10.10
C LYS A 56 13.20 -0.78 -9.64
N LYS A 57 12.94 0.37 -9.03
CA LYS A 57 13.95 1.38 -8.71
C LYS A 57 14.32 1.45 -7.26
N MET A 58 13.36 1.23 -6.38
CA MET A 58 13.59 1.25 -4.94
C MET A 58 12.63 0.27 -4.31
N SER A 59 12.90 -0.18 -3.09
CA SER A 59 12.00 -1.11 -2.44
C SER A 59 10.73 -0.39 -1.97
N GLY A 60 9.65 -1.14 -1.81
CA GLY A 60 8.42 -0.59 -1.26
C GLY A 60 8.59 -0.06 0.15
N ILE A 61 9.57 -0.57 0.90
CA ILE A 61 9.88 -0.08 2.24
C ILE A 61 10.51 1.31 2.16
N ASP A 62 11.37 1.56 1.17
CA ASP A 62 11.93 2.89 0.94
C ASP A 62 10.83 3.87 0.55
N VAL A 63 9.89 3.43 -0.29
CA VAL A 63 8.71 4.23 -0.64
C VAL A 63 7.89 4.53 0.61
N LEU A 64 7.65 3.52 1.45
CA LEU A 64 6.92 3.69 2.70
C LEU A 64 7.57 4.76 3.58
N ALA A 65 8.89 4.69 3.75
CA ALA A 65 9.61 5.67 4.56
C ALA A 65 9.40 7.09 4.05
N GLU A 66 9.50 7.28 2.72
CA GLU A 66 9.30 8.59 2.12
C GLU A 66 7.86 9.08 2.27
N LEU A 67 6.88 8.20 2.06
CA LEU A 67 5.47 8.55 2.21
C LEU A 67 5.16 8.93 3.67
N LYS A 68 5.70 8.21 4.63
CA LYS A 68 5.51 8.52 6.05
C LYS A 68 6.13 9.86 6.44
N ARG A 69 7.26 10.21 5.80
CA ARG A 69 7.87 11.51 6.01
C ARG A 69 6.94 12.63 5.52
N LEU A 70 6.32 12.43 4.36
CA LEU A 70 5.40 13.40 3.77
C LEU A 70 4.06 13.44 4.49
N GLN A 71 3.56 12.30 4.94
CA GLN A 71 2.25 12.17 5.56
C GLN A 71 2.32 11.24 6.78
N PRO A 72 2.73 11.78 7.94
CA PRO A 72 2.95 10.96 9.14
C PRO A 72 1.72 10.20 9.64
N GLU A 73 0.51 10.70 9.35
CA GLU A 73 -0.73 10.09 9.81
C GLU A 73 -1.24 8.97 8.88
N MET A 74 -0.61 8.80 7.73
CA MET A 74 -1.02 7.80 6.75
C MET A 74 -0.87 6.38 7.30
N LYS A 75 -1.88 5.54 7.07
CA LYS A 75 -1.78 4.11 7.38
C LYS A 75 -1.16 3.38 6.19
N SER A 76 -0.63 2.19 6.43
CA SER A 76 0.02 1.44 5.36
C SER A 76 -0.11 -0.06 5.53
N ILE A 77 -0.18 -0.74 4.39
CA ILE A 77 -0.18 -2.21 4.30
C ILE A 77 0.90 -2.57 3.29
N ILE A 78 1.80 -3.45 3.67
CA ILE A 78 2.74 -4.06 2.74
C ILE A 78 2.11 -5.36 2.22
N LEU A 79 2.09 -5.53 0.91
CA LEU A 79 1.50 -6.71 0.27
C LEU A 79 2.52 -7.26 -0.73
N THR A 80 3.18 -8.37 -0.40
CA THR A 80 4.31 -8.86 -1.18
C THR A 80 4.24 -10.35 -1.47
N GLY A 81 4.75 -10.73 -2.65
CA GLY A 81 4.95 -12.13 -3.03
C GLY A 81 6.30 -12.69 -2.60
N TYR A 82 7.17 -11.86 -2.00
CA TYR A 82 8.53 -12.22 -1.62
C TYR A 82 8.78 -11.94 -0.14
N PRO A 83 8.04 -12.62 0.76
CA PRO A 83 8.16 -12.32 2.18
C PRO A 83 9.46 -12.87 2.77
N THR A 84 10.09 -12.05 3.64
CA THR A 84 11.21 -12.49 4.46
C THR A 84 11.03 -11.91 5.85
N VAL A 85 11.69 -12.53 6.83
CA VAL A 85 11.67 -12.02 8.21
C VAL A 85 12.27 -10.61 8.25
N GLU A 86 13.33 -10.39 7.48
CA GLU A 86 14.00 -9.09 7.42
C GLU A 86 13.06 -8.00 6.91
N THR A 87 12.38 -8.23 5.77
CA THR A 87 11.49 -7.22 5.20
C THR A 87 10.27 -6.99 6.08
N ALA A 88 9.78 -8.02 6.76
CA ALA A 88 8.68 -7.86 7.71
C ALA A 88 9.09 -6.96 8.88
N ARG A 89 10.28 -7.17 9.43
CA ARG A 89 10.79 -6.33 10.51
C ARG A 89 11.00 -4.89 10.06
N GLU A 90 11.60 -4.71 8.88
CA GLU A 90 11.81 -3.37 8.33
C GLU A 90 10.48 -2.65 8.12
N ALA A 91 9.50 -3.33 7.53
CA ALA A 91 8.19 -2.73 7.28
C ALA A 91 7.56 -2.23 8.58
N LEU A 92 7.59 -3.07 9.63
CA LEU A 92 7.04 -2.69 10.92
C LEU A 92 7.82 -1.55 11.57
N SER A 93 9.15 -1.55 11.44
CA SER A 93 9.98 -0.48 12.01
C SER A 93 9.75 0.87 11.33
N PHE A 94 9.33 0.87 10.06
CA PHE A 94 8.96 2.10 9.36
C PHE A 94 7.47 2.44 9.50
N GLY A 95 6.75 1.72 10.36
CA GLY A 95 5.39 2.07 10.70
C GLY A 95 4.29 1.42 9.87
N ALA A 96 4.59 0.33 9.13
CA ALA A 96 3.55 -0.40 8.43
C ALA A 96 2.55 -0.98 9.44
N ASN A 97 1.28 -0.86 9.15
CA ASN A 97 0.22 -1.36 10.03
C ASN A 97 -0.05 -2.84 9.83
N GLU A 98 0.16 -3.34 8.61
CA GLU A 98 0.01 -4.76 8.29
C GLU A 98 1.06 -5.17 7.27
N TYR A 99 1.44 -6.44 7.33
CA TYR A 99 2.36 -7.04 6.36
C TYR A 99 1.69 -8.31 5.86
N CYS A 100 1.30 -8.31 4.58
CA CYS A 100 0.51 -9.39 3.99
C CYS A 100 1.28 -10.06 2.86
N VAL A 101 1.02 -11.36 2.68
CA VAL A 101 1.69 -12.18 1.66
C VAL A 101 0.74 -12.46 0.51
N LYS A 102 1.22 -12.28 -0.72
CA LYS A 102 0.47 -12.65 -1.92
C LYS A 102 0.51 -14.17 -2.12
N PRO A 103 -0.53 -14.76 -2.69
CA PRO A 103 -1.77 -14.13 -3.12
C PRO A 103 -2.68 -13.85 -1.92
N ILE A 104 -3.36 -12.70 -1.95
CA ILE A 104 -4.34 -12.36 -0.92
C ILE A 104 -5.72 -12.42 -1.57
N ASP A 105 -6.69 -13.06 -0.92
CA ASP A 105 -8.02 -13.10 -1.49
C ASP A 105 -8.80 -11.81 -1.19
N LYS A 106 -9.90 -11.64 -1.91
CA LYS A 106 -10.75 -10.46 -1.82
C LYS A 106 -11.20 -10.18 -0.39
N GLN A 107 -11.71 -11.20 0.30
CA GLN A 107 -12.24 -11.03 1.65
C GLN A 107 -11.14 -10.67 2.64
N GLU A 108 -9.99 -11.28 2.53
CA GLU A 108 -8.85 -10.98 3.38
C GLU A 108 -8.39 -9.55 3.19
N LEU A 109 -8.29 -9.09 1.94
CA LEU A 109 -7.91 -7.71 1.64
C LEU A 109 -8.91 -6.72 2.24
N GLU A 110 -10.20 -6.96 2.03
CA GLU A 110 -11.25 -6.11 2.56
C GLU A 110 -11.18 -6.02 4.09
N THR A 111 -11.00 -7.16 4.75
CA THR A 111 -10.91 -7.23 6.21
C THR A 111 -9.70 -6.46 6.74
N LYS A 112 -8.55 -6.64 6.11
CA LYS A 112 -7.32 -5.96 6.52
C LYS A 112 -7.42 -4.44 6.34
N VAL A 113 -7.99 -4.00 5.23
CA VAL A 113 -8.18 -2.58 4.97
C VAL A 113 -9.11 -1.95 6.01
N GLU A 114 -10.25 -2.60 6.28
CA GLU A 114 -11.20 -2.10 7.27
C GLU A 114 -10.58 -2.04 8.67
N LYS A 115 -9.82 -3.06 9.03
CA LYS A 115 -9.12 -3.11 10.31
C LYS A 115 -8.12 -1.95 10.45
N VAL A 116 -7.30 -1.73 9.43
CA VAL A 116 -6.28 -0.69 9.47
C VAL A 116 -6.91 0.70 9.51
N LEU A 117 -8.01 0.90 8.79
CA LEU A 117 -8.74 2.16 8.77
C LEU A 117 -9.68 2.32 9.96
N GLU A 118 -9.84 1.30 10.78
CA GLU A 118 -10.71 1.31 11.96
C GLU A 118 -12.19 1.52 11.61
N LEU A 119 -12.62 0.82 10.57
CA LEU A 119 -14.00 0.89 10.10
C LEU A 119 -14.88 -0.21 10.71
#